data_50742e07b60e60cd5e01b1705ecafdfa
#
_entry.id   50742e07b60e60cd5e01b1705ecafdfa
#
_cell.length_a   1.000
_cell.length_b   1.000
_cell.length_c   1.000
_cell.angle_alpha   90.00
_cell.angle_beta   90.00
_cell.angle_gamma   90.00
#
_symmetry.space_group_name_H-M   'P 1'
#
loop_
_entity.id
_entity.type
_entity.pdbx_description
1 polymer ?
#
loop_
_entity_poly.entity_id
_entity_poly.type
_entity_poly.pdbx_seq_one_letter_code
_entity_poly.pdbx_strand_id
1 'polypeptide(L)'
;MSQADPGVMLADAHRALTAGDVTTASASVARLLQLRPDWPPAVHLAGLIARAEGDLSRAEDLMRRSLDLPGTARAVRAEYANNLGNLLRGAGYPAQAEAVFRLALDAAELPQARTGLARTLLEMDRPDEALTVLRALRRGTGGINATVLLSEALAQTGERQAAMDVLTEAGEQDLSRSSFWLALGARLGSLGRHVEAEAALRPLLSGKDAASALIALTDLRILMRDWQEALTFLREGVRVFPDHVELQTRLAGLEWMLGDGEHFADGLRRRIAARPQDRAMRLALVSLLANAGQSDAAEMAAREGLAQFPGDYHFAAWLATRCAETERPEEAQAFIATALAGAPELDFVREQAAIVSLVAGRIEAALEHTQWLTDRQPAGQTGWALRTLALRAAGDEQWRVLADPSRVCRSTDLEPPPGHASIAEFNRALAARLRARHTLAAHPLVNSVRNGTQIEIHPGSETDPLLRAFFDMIREPISRFIASMPPDPQHPLFRRKAGAYRLSGCWTVRLEGGAGHHVSHIHPRGWISSAYYVSVPEEITHHPRRAGWLSFGKPPYPIRGLEATAWVQPAVGRLALFPSYQWHAVESFPGQGERLSIAFDAAPIASGTGGS
;
A
#
# COMPACT_ATOMS: atom_id res chain seq x y z
N MET A 1 -2.00 -3.51 -58.57
CA MET A 1 -2.57 -3.70 -57.23
C MET A 1 -2.60 -2.33 -56.56
N SER A 2 -3.78 -1.78 -56.32
CA SER A 2 -3.92 -0.48 -55.64
C SER A 2 -3.28 -0.57 -54.26
N GLN A 3 -2.29 0.29 -53.99
CA GLN A 3 -1.73 0.42 -52.63
C GLN A 3 -2.87 0.91 -51.74
N ALA A 4 -3.30 0.09 -50.79
CA ALA A 4 -4.29 0.48 -49.81
C ALA A 4 -3.77 1.72 -49.06
N ASP A 5 -4.61 2.74 -48.90
CA ASP A 5 -4.29 3.98 -48.18
C ASP A 5 -3.83 3.63 -46.76
N PRO A 6 -2.62 4.03 -46.32
CA PRO A 6 -2.13 3.78 -44.97
C PRO A 6 -3.07 4.25 -43.86
N GLY A 7 -3.85 5.33 -44.08
CA GLY A 7 -4.86 5.82 -43.16
C GLY A 7 -6.03 4.84 -42.98
N VAL A 8 -6.50 4.24 -44.08
CA VAL A 8 -7.54 3.21 -44.04
C VAL A 8 -7.04 1.96 -43.33
N MET A 9 -5.80 1.51 -43.62
CA MET A 9 -5.20 0.35 -42.96
C MET A 9 -5.05 0.57 -41.44
N LEU A 10 -4.69 1.77 -41.01
CA LEU A 10 -4.59 2.12 -39.58
C LEU A 10 -5.98 2.07 -38.91
N ALA A 11 -7.00 2.63 -39.55
CA ALA A 11 -8.37 2.60 -39.01
C ALA A 11 -8.92 1.17 -38.92
N ASP A 12 -8.62 0.33 -39.90
CA ASP A 12 -9.01 -1.09 -39.91
C ASP A 12 -8.31 -1.87 -38.79
N ALA A 13 -7.02 -1.65 -38.62
CA ALA A 13 -6.25 -2.26 -37.53
C ALA A 13 -6.77 -1.84 -36.15
N HIS A 14 -7.12 -0.57 -35.97
CA HIS A 14 -7.71 -0.07 -34.74
C HIS A 14 -9.08 -0.69 -34.46
N ARG A 15 -9.93 -0.83 -35.50
CA ARG A 15 -11.24 -1.50 -35.38
C ARG A 15 -11.07 -2.99 -34.97
N ALA A 16 -10.14 -3.71 -35.60
CA ALA A 16 -9.83 -5.09 -35.27
C ALA A 16 -9.39 -5.21 -33.79
N LEU A 17 -8.50 -4.34 -33.32
CA LEU A 17 -8.07 -4.32 -31.91
C LEU A 17 -9.24 -4.06 -30.96
N THR A 18 -10.09 -3.09 -31.29
CA THR A 18 -11.28 -2.76 -30.49
C THR A 18 -12.30 -3.89 -30.44
N ALA A 19 -12.39 -4.69 -31.52
CA ALA A 19 -13.22 -5.90 -31.59
C ALA A 19 -12.58 -7.13 -30.89
N GLY A 20 -11.35 -7.00 -30.37
CA GLY A 20 -10.63 -8.09 -29.72
C GLY A 20 -9.87 -9.02 -30.70
N ASP A 21 -9.88 -8.73 -32.00
CA ASP A 21 -9.11 -9.47 -33.01
C ASP A 21 -7.66 -8.95 -33.07
N VAL A 22 -6.90 -9.35 -32.05
CA VAL A 22 -5.48 -8.95 -31.89
C VAL A 22 -4.62 -9.45 -33.06
N THR A 23 -4.92 -10.64 -33.60
CA THR A 23 -4.16 -11.25 -34.68
C THR A 23 -4.25 -10.43 -35.97
N THR A 24 -5.45 -10.06 -36.39
CA THR A 24 -5.68 -9.22 -37.58
C THR A 24 -5.10 -7.81 -37.37
N ALA A 25 -5.23 -7.24 -36.17
CA ALA A 25 -4.65 -5.94 -35.84
C ALA A 25 -3.12 -5.97 -35.94
N SER A 26 -2.47 -6.99 -35.37
CA SER A 26 -1.02 -7.20 -35.39
C SER A 26 -0.47 -7.33 -36.80
N ALA A 27 -1.09 -8.15 -37.65
CA ALA A 27 -0.68 -8.33 -39.05
C ALA A 27 -0.81 -7.00 -39.87
N SER A 28 -1.90 -6.25 -39.66
CA SER A 28 -2.13 -4.99 -40.32
C SER A 28 -1.12 -3.91 -39.93
N VAL A 29 -0.82 -3.80 -38.66
CA VAL A 29 0.17 -2.84 -38.14
C VAL A 29 1.59 -3.22 -38.56
N ALA A 30 1.95 -4.52 -38.57
CA ALA A 30 3.25 -4.97 -39.05
C ALA A 30 3.48 -4.52 -40.51
N ARG A 31 2.46 -4.65 -41.37
CA ARG A 31 2.53 -4.17 -42.75
C ARG A 31 2.64 -2.65 -42.85
N LEU A 32 1.93 -1.88 -42.00
CA LEU A 32 2.04 -0.42 -41.93
C LEU A 32 3.46 0.00 -41.53
N LEU A 33 4.07 -0.66 -40.55
CA LEU A 33 5.44 -0.35 -40.12
C LEU A 33 6.51 -0.73 -41.15
N GLN A 34 6.25 -1.72 -42.00
CA GLN A 34 7.11 -1.98 -43.16
C GLN A 34 7.06 -0.84 -44.20
N LEU A 35 5.88 -0.20 -44.40
CA LEU A 35 5.71 0.90 -45.31
C LEU A 35 6.19 2.24 -44.74
N ARG A 36 5.96 2.45 -43.44
CA ARG A 36 6.29 3.66 -42.70
C ARG A 36 6.80 3.33 -41.29
N PRO A 37 8.08 3.01 -41.12
CA PRO A 37 8.64 2.53 -39.84
C PRO A 37 8.51 3.54 -38.69
N ASP A 38 8.56 4.85 -39.00
CA ASP A 38 8.54 5.93 -38.01
C ASP A 38 7.24 6.76 -38.08
N TRP A 39 6.13 6.12 -38.49
CA TRP A 39 4.84 6.79 -38.47
C TRP A 39 4.21 6.70 -37.07
N PRO A 40 4.14 7.82 -36.29
CA PRO A 40 3.75 7.77 -34.87
C PRO A 40 2.44 7.04 -34.59
N PRO A 41 1.33 7.23 -35.39
CA PRO A 41 0.09 6.49 -35.14
C PRO A 41 0.23 4.96 -35.25
N ALA A 42 1.03 4.49 -36.23
CA ALA A 42 1.25 3.03 -36.39
C ALA A 42 2.14 2.46 -35.29
N VAL A 43 3.18 3.19 -34.88
CA VAL A 43 4.05 2.79 -33.76
C VAL A 43 3.25 2.75 -32.44
N HIS A 44 2.40 3.76 -32.20
CA HIS A 44 1.55 3.79 -31.01
C HIS A 44 0.54 2.63 -31.00
N LEU A 45 -0.12 2.36 -32.14
CA LEU A 45 -1.06 1.24 -32.24
C LEU A 45 -0.36 -0.12 -32.06
N ALA A 46 0.88 -0.27 -32.54
CA ALA A 46 1.70 -1.44 -32.26
C ALA A 46 1.95 -1.64 -30.77
N GLY A 47 2.17 -0.55 -30.02
CA GLY A 47 2.29 -0.57 -28.56
C GLY A 47 0.99 -1.01 -27.87
N LEU A 48 -0.17 -0.54 -28.33
CA LEU A 48 -1.48 -0.97 -27.81
C LEU A 48 -1.74 -2.46 -28.09
N ILE A 49 -1.33 -2.95 -29.25
CA ILE A 49 -1.43 -4.37 -29.63
C ILE A 49 -0.51 -5.23 -28.75
N ALA A 50 0.76 -4.83 -28.58
CA ALA A 50 1.70 -5.53 -27.69
C ALA A 50 1.17 -5.64 -26.25
N ARG A 51 0.52 -4.57 -25.76
CA ARG A 51 -0.19 -4.62 -24.46
C ARG A 51 -1.32 -5.66 -24.45
N ALA A 52 -2.10 -5.74 -25.52
CA ALA A 52 -3.18 -6.72 -25.64
C ALA A 52 -2.65 -8.15 -25.76
N GLU A 53 -1.46 -8.36 -26.33
CA GLU A 53 -0.72 -9.61 -26.39
C GLU A 53 -0.08 -9.99 -25.04
N GLY A 54 -0.04 -9.05 -24.07
CA GLY A 54 0.58 -9.27 -22.75
C GLY A 54 2.09 -8.97 -22.71
N ASP A 55 2.68 -8.51 -23.80
CA ASP A 55 4.09 -8.10 -23.88
C ASP A 55 4.23 -6.64 -23.42
N LEU A 56 4.28 -6.45 -22.09
CA LEU A 56 4.29 -5.11 -21.48
C LEU A 56 5.60 -4.35 -21.76
N SER A 57 6.74 -5.04 -21.86
CA SER A 57 8.02 -4.41 -22.19
C SER A 57 8.02 -3.83 -23.59
N ARG A 58 7.63 -4.62 -24.58
CA ARG A 58 7.50 -4.18 -25.96
C ARG A 58 6.45 -3.09 -26.12
N ALA A 59 5.35 -3.16 -25.36
CA ALA A 59 4.32 -2.14 -25.35
C ALA A 59 4.88 -0.79 -24.89
N GLU A 60 5.63 -0.79 -23.78
CA GLU A 60 6.27 0.41 -23.25
C GLU A 60 7.25 1.02 -24.25
N ASP A 61 8.16 0.22 -24.81
CA ASP A 61 9.17 0.70 -25.78
C ASP A 61 8.51 1.35 -26.99
N LEU A 62 7.48 0.72 -27.55
CA LEU A 62 6.76 1.25 -28.71
C LEU A 62 5.97 2.52 -28.38
N MET A 63 5.34 2.57 -27.20
CA MET A 63 4.61 3.77 -26.77
C MET A 63 5.56 4.94 -26.50
N ARG A 64 6.71 4.72 -25.86
CA ARG A 64 7.74 5.74 -25.66
C ARG A 64 8.27 6.24 -27.02
N ARG A 65 8.65 5.31 -27.90
CA ARG A 65 9.10 5.66 -29.25
C ARG A 65 8.05 6.52 -29.99
N SER A 66 6.76 6.21 -29.87
CA SER A 66 5.70 7.00 -30.52
C SER A 66 5.63 8.45 -30.03
N LEU A 67 6.02 8.71 -28.78
CA LEU A 67 6.09 10.03 -28.18
C LEU A 67 7.33 10.83 -28.64
N ASP A 68 8.44 10.14 -28.93
CA ASP A 68 9.69 10.77 -29.36
C ASP A 68 9.69 11.11 -30.86
N LEU A 69 8.86 10.43 -31.66
CA LEU A 69 8.78 10.65 -33.08
C LEU A 69 8.16 12.03 -33.41
N PRO A 70 8.73 12.77 -34.38
CA PRO A 70 8.23 14.08 -34.80
C PRO A 70 6.91 13.98 -35.60
N GLY A 71 6.19 15.11 -35.71
CA GLY A 71 5.00 15.22 -36.56
C GLY A 71 3.67 14.87 -35.88
N THR A 72 3.67 14.55 -34.60
CA THR A 72 2.42 14.31 -33.84
C THR A 72 1.87 15.62 -33.27
N ALA A 73 0.58 15.91 -33.53
CA ALA A 73 -0.11 17.07 -32.97
C ALA A 73 -0.14 16.98 -31.43
N ARG A 74 -0.05 18.14 -30.73
CA ARG A 74 0.01 18.19 -29.25
C ARG A 74 -1.12 17.41 -28.57
N ALA A 75 -2.37 17.53 -29.07
CA ALA A 75 -3.50 16.82 -28.51
C ALA A 75 -3.36 15.29 -28.63
N VAL A 76 -2.93 14.79 -29.78
CA VAL A 76 -2.69 13.34 -30.03
C VAL A 76 -1.52 12.85 -29.20
N ARG A 77 -0.48 13.66 -29.03
CA ARG A 77 0.65 13.33 -28.13
C ARG A 77 0.20 13.21 -26.68
N ALA A 78 -0.75 14.04 -26.22
CA ALA A 78 -1.36 13.92 -24.90
C ALA A 78 -2.10 12.59 -24.74
N GLU A 79 -2.83 12.12 -25.75
CA GLU A 79 -3.51 10.83 -25.74
C GLU A 79 -2.51 9.65 -25.67
N TYR A 80 -1.40 9.72 -26.43
CA TYR A 80 -0.35 8.72 -26.40
C TYR A 80 0.31 8.66 -25.02
N ALA A 81 0.63 9.80 -24.43
CA ALA A 81 1.17 9.89 -23.09
C ALA A 81 0.16 9.34 -22.04
N ASN A 82 -1.12 9.66 -22.17
CA ASN A 82 -2.16 9.08 -21.29
C ASN A 82 -2.22 7.55 -21.39
N ASN A 83 -2.10 6.97 -22.59
CA ASN A 83 -2.09 5.52 -22.76
C ASN A 83 -0.84 4.87 -22.15
N LEU A 84 0.33 5.49 -22.31
CA LEU A 84 1.56 5.05 -21.65
C LEU A 84 1.47 5.17 -20.13
N GLY A 85 0.91 6.26 -19.61
CA GLY A 85 0.68 6.43 -18.17
C GLY A 85 -0.21 5.31 -17.59
N ASN A 86 -1.29 4.94 -18.30
CA ASN A 86 -2.15 3.83 -17.89
C ASN A 86 -1.43 2.48 -17.97
N LEU A 87 -0.56 2.26 -18.96
CA LEU A 87 0.26 1.05 -19.05
C LEU A 87 1.20 0.95 -17.85
N LEU A 88 1.97 2.00 -17.58
CA LEU A 88 2.96 2.06 -16.51
C LEU A 88 2.31 1.87 -15.12
N ARG A 89 1.17 2.54 -14.87
CA ARG A 89 0.41 2.35 -13.63
C ARG A 89 -0.04 0.91 -13.45
N GLY A 90 -0.61 0.31 -14.52
CA GLY A 90 -1.04 -1.10 -14.50
C GLY A 90 0.12 -2.10 -14.35
N ALA A 91 1.31 -1.75 -14.78
CA ALA A 91 2.53 -2.54 -14.62
C ALA A 91 3.21 -2.34 -13.25
N GLY A 92 2.67 -1.49 -12.35
CA GLY A 92 3.24 -1.26 -11.03
C GLY A 92 4.33 -0.19 -10.98
N TYR A 93 4.39 0.70 -11.97
CA TYR A 93 5.33 1.84 -12.03
C TYR A 93 4.63 3.19 -11.78
N PRO A 94 4.03 3.44 -10.59
CA PRO A 94 3.21 4.62 -10.36
C PRO A 94 4.00 5.94 -10.48
N ALA A 95 5.27 5.98 -10.07
CA ALA A 95 6.09 7.19 -10.19
C ALA A 95 6.36 7.57 -11.66
N GLN A 96 6.60 6.58 -12.53
CA GLN A 96 6.74 6.83 -13.96
C GLN A 96 5.40 7.20 -14.59
N ALA A 97 4.32 6.55 -14.19
CA ALA A 97 2.97 6.88 -14.65
C ALA A 97 2.61 8.33 -14.31
N GLU A 98 2.91 8.81 -13.09
CA GLU A 98 2.73 10.20 -12.68
C GLU A 98 3.46 11.15 -13.63
N ALA A 99 4.76 10.92 -13.90
CA ALA A 99 5.56 11.77 -14.77
C ALA A 99 4.94 11.85 -16.19
N VAL A 100 4.48 10.73 -16.71
CA VAL A 100 3.89 10.64 -18.05
C VAL A 100 2.49 11.26 -18.12
N PHE A 101 1.67 11.12 -17.07
CA PHE A 101 0.38 11.84 -17.01
C PHE A 101 0.58 13.36 -16.92
N ARG A 102 1.59 13.84 -16.18
CA ARG A 102 1.94 15.26 -16.16
C ARG A 102 2.37 15.75 -17.55
N LEU A 103 3.20 14.98 -18.26
CA LEU A 103 3.56 15.27 -19.65
C LEU A 103 2.33 15.34 -20.57
N ALA A 104 1.34 14.45 -20.40
CA ALA A 104 0.09 14.51 -21.13
C ALA A 104 -0.66 15.82 -20.88
N LEU A 105 -0.74 16.25 -19.63
CA LEU A 105 -1.44 17.48 -19.22
C LEU A 105 -0.70 18.75 -19.66
N ASP A 106 0.63 18.73 -19.72
CA ASP A 106 1.44 19.82 -20.28
C ASP A 106 1.23 19.94 -21.81
N ALA A 107 0.96 18.82 -22.48
CA ALA A 107 0.68 18.81 -23.92
C ALA A 107 -0.73 19.32 -24.24
N ALA A 108 -1.75 18.88 -23.51
CA ALA A 108 -3.14 19.32 -23.69
C ALA A 108 -3.97 19.07 -22.42
N GLU A 109 -5.02 19.87 -22.23
CA GLU A 109 -6.02 19.64 -21.20
C GLU A 109 -6.82 18.37 -21.55
N LEU A 110 -6.53 17.28 -20.86
CA LEU A 110 -7.12 15.97 -21.10
C LEU A 110 -7.74 15.43 -19.80
N PRO A 111 -9.09 15.42 -19.65
CA PRO A 111 -9.74 14.96 -18.42
C PRO A 111 -9.37 13.53 -18.04
N GLN A 112 -9.15 12.64 -19.02
CA GLN A 112 -8.72 11.26 -18.79
C GLN A 112 -7.33 11.19 -18.16
N ALA A 113 -6.39 12.04 -18.59
CA ALA A 113 -5.05 12.12 -18.00
C ALA A 113 -5.09 12.68 -16.57
N ARG A 114 -5.96 13.68 -16.28
CA ARG A 114 -6.18 14.15 -14.89
C ARG A 114 -6.74 13.04 -14.01
N THR A 115 -7.70 12.29 -14.50
CA THR A 115 -8.30 11.16 -13.78
C THR A 115 -7.27 10.05 -13.55
N GLY A 116 -6.43 9.76 -14.55
CA GLY A 116 -5.30 8.81 -14.46
C GLY A 116 -4.27 9.26 -13.43
N LEU A 117 -3.86 10.53 -13.48
CA LEU A 117 -2.93 11.12 -12.51
C LEU A 117 -3.50 11.08 -11.08
N ALA A 118 -4.75 11.48 -10.88
CA ALA A 118 -5.37 11.47 -9.57
C ALA A 118 -5.44 10.06 -8.98
N ARG A 119 -5.80 9.07 -9.79
CA ARG A 119 -5.80 7.65 -9.37
C ARG A 119 -4.39 7.20 -8.99
N THR A 120 -3.39 7.53 -9.78
CA THR A 120 -1.98 7.21 -9.48
C THR A 120 -1.53 7.86 -8.17
N LEU A 121 -1.89 9.11 -7.93
CA LEU A 121 -1.57 9.81 -6.67
C LEU A 121 -2.25 9.17 -5.46
N LEU A 122 -3.51 8.72 -5.59
CA LEU A 122 -4.21 7.98 -4.53
C LEU A 122 -3.54 6.62 -4.26
N GLU A 123 -3.14 5.90 -5.29
CA GLU A 123 -2.37 4.64 -5.17
C GLU A 123 -1.01 4.86 -4.48
N MET A 124 -0.42 6.04 -4.61
CA MET A 124 0.82 6.47 -3.94
C MET A 124 0.59 7.10 -2.55
N ASP A 125 -0.62 7.03 -2.01
CA ASP A 125 -1.02 7.65 -0.73
C ASP A 125 -0.78 9.18 -0.67
N ARG A 126 -1.06 9.87 -1.80
CA ARG A 126 -0.94 11.34 -1.95
C ARG A 126 -2.31 11.98 -2.24
N PRO A 127 -3.29 11.84 -1.33
CA PRO A 127 -4.68 12.27 -1.58
C PRO A 127 -4.83 13.79 -1.71
N ASP A 128 -4.01 14.59 -1.02
CA ASP A 128 -4.07 16.05 -1.12
C ASP A 128 -3.73 16.54 -2.54
N GLU A 129 -2.73 15.92 -3.17
CA GLU A 129 -2.36 16.24 -4.55
C GLU A 129 -3.41 15.72 -5.53
N ALA A 130 -3.94 14.51 -5.29
CA ALA A 130 -5.05 13.99 -6.08
C ALA A 130 -6.27 14.91 -6.01
N LEU A 131 -6.59 15.44 -4.82
CA LEU A 131 -7.67 16.40 -4.61
C LEU A 131 -7.43 17.69 -5.41
N THR A 132 -6.21 18.21 -5.39
CA THR A 132 -5.82 19.39 -6.17
C THR A 132 -6.03 19.15 -7.68
N VAL A 133 -5.58 18.01 -8.19
CA VAL A 133 -5.72 17.63 -9.61
C VAL A 133 -7.19 17.48 -10.00
N LEU A 134 -8.01 16.88 -9.14
CA LEU A 134 -9.45 16.63 -9.42
C LEU A 134 -10.28 17.91 -9.32
N ARG A 135 -9.99 18.79 -8.36
CA ARG A 135 -10.67 20.10 -8.23
C ARG A 135 -10.43 21.01 -9.43
N ALA A 136 -9.32 20.82 -10.16
CA ALA A 136 -9.04 21.53 -11.40
C ALA A 136 -9.88 21.04 -12.61
N LEU A 137 -10.58 19.89 -12.50
CA LEU A 137 -11.53 19.46 -13.52
C LEU A 137 -12.75 20.39 -13.55
N ARG A 138 -13.14 20.83 -14.74
CA ARG A 138 -14.42 21.54 -14.92
C ARG A 138 -15.57 20.61 -14.48
N ARG A 139 -16.56 21.15 -13.78
CA ARG A 139 -17.76 20.37 -13.38
C ARG A 139 -18.33 19.63 -14.60
N GLY A 140 -18.52 18.32 -14.46
CA GLY A 140 -19.10 17.45 -15.50
C GLY A 140 -18.15 16.90 -16.55
N THR A 141 -16.88 17.36 -16.66
CA THR A 141 -15.97 16.89 -17.73
C THR A 141 -15.24 15.58 -17.43
N GLY A 142 -15.12 15.18 -16.17
CA GLY A 142 -14.43 13.95 -15.76
C GLY A 142 -15.33 12.71 -15.66
N GLY A 143 -16.63 12.90 -15.78
CA GLY A 143 -17.62 11.83 -15.60
C GLY A 143 -17.59 11.21 -14.22
N ILE A 144 -18.37 10.15 -14.01
CA ILE A 144 -18.54 9.47 -12.72
C ILE A 144 -17.22 8.96 -12.12
N ASN A 145 -16.25 8.57 -12.95
CA ASN A 145 -14.96 8.09 -12.45
C ASN A 145 -14.19 9.20 -11.71
N ALA A 146 -14.21 10.43 -12.22
CA ALA A 146 -13.58 11.57 -11.54
C ALA A 146 -14.32 11.92 -10.25
N THR A 147 -15.64 11.83 -10.22
CA THR A 147 -16.48 12.04 -9.04
C THR A 147 -16.17 11.02 -7.96
N VAL A 148 -16.06 9.74 -8.31
CA VAL A 148 -15.70 8.65 -7.38
C VAL A 148 -14.30 8.88 -6.81
N LEU A 149 -13.32 9.24 -7.63
CA LEU A 149 -11.96 9.54 -7.18
C LEU A 149 -11.92 10.80 -6.30
N LEU A 150 -12.73 11.82 -6.61
CA LEU A 150 -12.83 13.02 -5.79
C LEU A 150 -13.41 12.69 -4.40
N SER A 151 -14.46 11.89 -4.34
CA SER A 151 -15.01 11.38 -3.09
C SER A 151 -13.99 10.57 -2.30
N GLU A 152 -13.19 9.74 -2.99
CA GLU A 152 -12.13 8.98 -2.34
C GLU A 152 -11.04 9.88 -1.79
N ALA A 153 -10.54 10.83 -2.57
CA ALA A 153 -9.53 11.80 -2.13
C ALA A 153 -10.02 12.60 -0.91
N LEU A 154 -11.26 13.12 -0.95
CA LEU A 154 -11.89 13.82 0.18
C LEU A 154 -11.99 12.95 1.43
N ALA A 155 -12.35 11.69 1.28
CA ALA A 155 -12.44 10.79 2.43
C ALA A 155 -11.06 10.47 3.03
N GLN A 156 -10.04 10.28 2.19
CA GLN A 156 -8.67 10.05 2.64
C GLN A 156 -8.04 11.29 3.28
N THR A 157 -8.44 12.50 2.87
CA THR A 157 -8.04 13.76 3.54
C THR A 157 -8.84 14.08 4.80
N GLY A 158 -9.84 13.24 5.16
CA GLY A 158 -10.67 13.42 6.34
C GLY A 158 -11.95 14.24 6.10
N GLU A 159 -12.17 14.78 4.92
CA GLU A 159 -13.34 15.56 4.52
C GLU A 159 -14.55 14.65 4.20
N ARG A 160 -14.95 13.81 5.15
CA ARG A 160 -15.92 12.72 4.91
C ARG A 160 -17.29 13.18 4.46
N GLN A 161 -17.80 14.30 5.05
CA GLN A 161 -19.09 14.83 4.64
C GLN A 161 -19.03 15.35 3.21
N ALA A 162 -17.99 16.13 2.86
CA ALA A 162 -17.78 16.59 1.50
C ALA A 162 -17.64 15.42 0.48
N ALA A 163 -16.98 14.33 0.90
CA ALA A 163 -16.89 13.12 0.10
C ALA A 163 -18.26 12.49 -0.20
N MET A 164 -19.16 12.54 0.76
CA MET A 164 -20.55 12.08 0.61
C MET A 164 -21.37 13.03 -0.26
N ASP A 165 -21.24 14.34 -0.03
CA ASP A 165 -21.98 15.38 -0.75
C ASP A 165 -21.70 15.31 -2.27
N VAL A 166 -20.42 15.13 -2.65
CA VAL A 166 -19.98 14.96 -4.04
C VAL A 166 -20.66 13.77 -4.73
N LEU A 167 -20.82 12.64 -4.03
CA LEU A 167 -21.52 11.46 -4.56
C LEU A 167 -23.02 11.69 -4.62
N THR A 168 -23.60 12.33 -3.61
CA THR A 168 -25.04 12.61 -3.57
C THR A 168 -25.45 13.56 -4.73
N GLU A 169 -24.69 14.62 -4.95
CA GLU A 169 -24.92 15.54 -6.09
C GLU A 169 -24.78 14.86 -7.45
N ALA A 170 -23.86 13.91 -7.59
CA ALA A 170 -23.68 13.17 -8.83
C ALA A 170 -24.72 12.08 -9.06
N GLY A 171 -25.28 11.51 -7.98
CA GLY A 171 -26.23 10.40 -8.04
C GLY A 171 -27.52 10.70 -8.80
N GLU A 172 -27.85 11.99 -8.97
CA GLU A 172 -29.00 12.41 -9.79
C GLU A 172 -28.74 12.27 -11.30
N GLN A 173 -27.49 12.11 -11.74
CA GLN A 173 -27.08 12.18 -13.15
C GLN A 173 -26.69 10.86 -13.81
N ASP A 174 -26.17 9.85 -13.08
CA ASP A 174 -25.72 8.56 -13.66
C ASP A 174 -25.75 7.38 -12.67
N LEU A 175 -26.96 6.96 -12.29
CA LEU A 175 -27.18 5.82 -11.38
C LEU A 175 -26.85 4.45 -12.00
N SER A 176 -26.48 4.40 -13.27
CA SER A 176 -26.28 3.13 -13.99
C SER A 176 -24.94 2.45 -13.71
N ARG A 177 -23.99 3.12 -13.02
CA ARG A 177 -22.63 2.62 -12.82
C ARG A 177 -22.40 2.03 -11.45
N SER A 178 -22.04 0.77 -11.40
CA SER A 178 -21.70 0.04 -10.18
C SER A 178 -20.60 0.70 -9.35
N SER A 179 -19.60 1.34 -10.01
CA SER A 179 -18.52 2.07 -9.32
C SER A 179 -19.03 3.20 -8.43
N PHE A 180 -20.13 3.86 -8.83
CA PHE A 180 -20.79 4.87 -8.01
C PHE A 180 -21.37 4.25 -6.73
N TRP A 181 -22.14 3.16 -6.87
CA TRP A 181 -22.78 2.50 -5.74
C TRP A 181 -21.78 1.87 -4.78
N LEU A 182 -20.67 1.31 -5.30
CA LEU A 182 -19.58 0.81 -4.48
C LEU A 182 -18.93 1.95 -3.65
N ALA A 183 -18.66 3.10 -4.30
CA ALA A 183 -18.12 4.26 -3.60
C ALA A 183 -19.09 4.84 -2.58
N LEU A 184 -20.38 4.95 -2.92
CA LEU A 184 -21.44 5.41 -2.02
C LEU A 184 -21.55 4.49 -0.79
N GLY A 185 -21.60 3.17 -0.98
CA GLY A 185 -21.64 2.20 0.10
C GLY A 185 -20.44 2.32 1.04
N ALA A 186 -19.23 2.46 0.49
CA ALA A 186 -18.02 2.65 1.28
C ALA A 186 -18.06 3.97 2.11
N ARG A 187 -18.56 5.07 1.53
CA ARG A 187 -18.68 6.37 2.25
C ARG A 187 -19.75 6.31 3.33
N LEU A 188 -20.91 5.76 3.04
CA LEU A 188 -21.98 5.54 4.02
C LEU A 188 -21.49 4.69 5.20
N GLY A 189 -20.78 3.59 4.91
CA GLY A 189 -20.17 2.74 5.94
C GLY A 189 -19.20 3.52 6.82
N SER A 190 -18.31 4.31 6.22
CA SER A 190 -17.34 5.14 6.96
C SER A 190 -17.97 6.24 7.83
N LEU A 191 -19.21 6.64 7.54
CA LEU A 191 -20.02 7.58 8.32
C LEU A 191 -20.91 6.89 9.37
N GLY A 192 -20.84 5.56 9.51
CA GLY A 192 -21.67 4.79 10.42
C GLY A 192 -23.12 4.58 9.91
N ARG A 193 -23.44 4.98 8.68
CA ARG A 193 -24.78 4.79 8.05
C ARG A 193 -24.89 3.40 7.42
N HIS A 194 -24.75 2.37 8.25
CA HIS A 194 -24.53 0.99 7.80
C HIS A 194 -25.72 0.41 7.03
N VAL A 195 -26.95 0.72 7.44
CA VAL A 195 -28.18 0.26 6.77
C VAL A 195 -28.26 0.81 5.34
N GLU A 196 -27.93 2.08 5.17
CA GLU A 196 -27.95 2.74 3.86
C GLU A 196 -26.79 2.27 2.99
N ALA A 197 -25.62 2.01 3.59
CA ALA A 197 -24.48 1.41 2.89
C ALA A 197 -24.87 0.04 2.31
N GLU A 198 -25.50 -0.79 3.10
CA GLU A 198 -25.97 -2.11 2.65
C GLU A 198 -27.02 -2.00 1.57
N ALA A 199 -27.99 -1.09 1.70
CA ALA A 199 -29.02 -0.84 0.70
C ALA A 199 -28.43 -0.40 -0.65
N ALA A 200 -27.33 0.37 -0.64
CA ALA A 200 -26.62 0.78 -1.84
C ALA A 200 -25.85 -0.38 -2.52
N LEU A 201 -25.33 -1.33 -1.74
CA LEU A 201 -24.45 -2.41 -2.24
C LEU A 201 -25.22 -3.67 -2.68
N ARG A 202 -26.32 -4.05 -1.98
CA ARG A 202 -27.06 -5.28 -2.26
C ARG A 202 -27.58 -5.43 -3.69
N PRO A 203 -28.08 -4.38 -4.39
CA PRO A 203 -28.53 -4.51 -5.77
C PRO A 203 -27.44 -4.95 -6.75
N LEU A 204 -26.15 -4.70 -6.42
CA LEU A 204 -25.01 -5.06 -7.25
C LEU A 204 -24.71 -6.57 -7.26
N LEU A 205 -25.24 -7.33 -6.28
CA LEU A 205 -25.01 -8.77 -6.16
C LEU A 205 -25.51 -9.59 -7.34
N SER A 206 -26.49 -9.09 -8.08
CA SER A 206 -27.03 -9.75 -9.28
C SER A 206 -26.37 -9.31 -10.59
N GLY A 207 -25.36 -8.43 -10.53
CA GLY A 207 -24.69 -7.84 -11.70
C GLY A 207 -23.28 -8.38 -11.96
N LYS A 208 -22.65 -7.80 -12.98
CA LYS A 208 -21.24 -8.12 -13.34
C LYS A 208 -20.22 -7.75 -12.24
N ASP A 209 -20.57 -6.83 -11.35
CA ASP A 209 -19.73 -6.33 -10.28
C ASP A 209 -20.04 -7.00 -8.92
N ALA A 210 -20.73 -8.16 -8.94
CA ALA A 210 -21.13 -8.88 -7.74
C ALA A 210 -19.94 -9.27 -6.83
N ALA A 211 -18.79 -9.63 -7.40
CA ALA A 211 -17.59 -9.89 -6.61
C ALA A 211 -17.13 -8.65 -5.80
N SER A 212 -17.11 -7.48 -6.43
CA SER A 212 -16.77 -6.21 -5.77
C SER A 212 -17.81 -5.82 -4.71
N ALA A 213 -19.10 -6.11 -4.97
CA ALA A 213 -20.17 -5.87 -4.00
C ALA A 213 -20.04 -6.78 -2.77
N LEU A 214 -19.71 -8.06 -2.96
CA LEU A 214 -19.43 -9.00 -1.87
C LEU A 214 -18.24 -8.55 -1.01
N ILE A 215 -17.18 -8.06 -1.64
CA ILE A 215 -16.03 -7.48 -0.93
C ILE A 215 -16.46 -6.26 -0.12
N ALA A 216 -17.21 -5.33 -0.71
CA ALA A 216 -17.67 -4.12 -0.03
C ALA A 216 -18.64 -4.43 1.14
N LEU A 217 -19.51 -5.40 0.98
CA LEU A 217 -20.38 -5.89 2.07
C LEU A 217 -19.57 -6.58 3.17
N THR A 218 -18.55 -7.33 2.81
CA THR A 218 -17.61 -7.91 3.77
C THR A 218 -16.92 -6.82 4.58
N ASP A 219 -16.37 -5.79 3.92
CA ASP A 219 -15.73 -4.66 4.60
C ASP A 219 -16.69 -3.92 5.54
N LEU A 220 -17.95 -3.76 5.12
CA LEU A 220 -19.00 -3.20 5.97
C LEU A 220 -19.24 -4.05 7.23
N ARG A 221 -19.30 -5.39 7.11
CA ARG A 221 -19.47 -6.30 8.26
C ARG A 221 -18.23 -6.32 9.16
N ILE A 222 -17.03 -6.27 8.58
CA ILE A 222 -15.80 -6.13 9.34
C ILE A 222 -15.79 -4.82 10.16
N LEU A 223 -16.22 -3.71 9.55
CA LEU A 223 -16.37 -2.43 10.24
C LEU A 223 -17.35 -2.49 11.40
N MET A 224 -18.45 -3.23 11.24
CA MET A 224 -19.45 -3.50 12.27
C MET A 224 -19.00 -4.58 13.28
N ARG A 225 -17.87 -5.26 13.03
CA ARG A 225 -17.37 -6.43 13.79
C ARG A 225 -18.30 -7.64 13.77
N ASP A 226 -19.08 -7.74 12.76
CA ASP A 226 -19.91 -8.92 12.47
C ASP A 226 -19.10 -9.91 11.63
N TRP A 227 -18.17 -10.60 12.32
CA TRP A 227 -17.23 -11.53 11.69
C TRP A 227 -17.93 -12.72 11.02
N GLN A 228 -19.06 -13.17 11.59
CA GLN A 228 -19.80 -14.33 11.05
C GLN A 228 -20.50 -13.99 9.73
N GLU A 229 -21.10 -12.81 9.65
CA GLU A 229 -21.74 -12.39 8.40
C GLU A 229 -20.69 -12.01 7.35
N ALA A 230 -19.55 -11.39 7.76
CA ALA A 230 -18.41 -11.18 6.87
C ALA A 230 -17.89 -12.49 6.26
N LEU A 231 -17.75 -13.55 7.08
CA LEU A 231 -17.36 -14.88 6.63
C LEU A 231 -18.38 -15.48 5.67
N THR A 232 -19.66 -15.26 5.92
CA THR A 232 -20.75 -15.73 5.05
C THR A 232 -20.67 -15.10 3.65
N PHE A 233 -20.45 -13.78 3.56
CA PHE A 233 -20.28 -13.09 2.27
C PHE A 233 -19.03 -13.58 1.53
N LEU A 234 -17.93 -13.81 2.22
CA LEU A 234 -16.69 -14.30 1.60
C LEU A 234 -16.86 -15.75 1.10
N ARG A 235 -17.49 -16.62 1.87
CA ARG A 235 -17.77 -18.01 1.45
C ARG A 235 -18.69 -18.06 0.25
N GLU A 236 -19.73 -17.24 0.22
CA GLU A 236 -20.60 -17.12 -0.95
C GLU A 236 -19.82 -16.57 -2.15
N GLY A 237 -18.98 -15.55 -1.93
CA GLY A 237 -18.13 -14.96 -2.97
C GLY A 237 -17.20 -16.00 -3.60
N VAL A 238 -16.50 -16.78 -2.79
CA VAL A 238 -15.61 -17.85 -3.27
C VAL A 238 -16.37 -18.97 -3.97
N ARG A 239 -17.59 -19.28 -3.53
CA ARG A 239 -18.45 -20.28 -4.18
C ARG A 239 -18.86 -19.85 -5.59
N VAL A 240 -19.23 -18.58 -5.77
CA VAL A 240 -19.70 -18.02 -7.05
C VAL A 240 -18.52 -17.64 -7.96
N PHE A 241 -17.45 -17.08 -7.38
CA PHE A 241 -16.25 -16.59 -8.08
C PHE A 241 -15.00 -17.31 -7.58
N PRO A 242 -14.84 -18.61 -7.80
CA PRO A 242 -13.75 -19.39 -7.21
C PRO A 242 -12.36 -18.96 -7.69
N ASP A 243 -12.26 -18.30 -8.85
CA ASP A 243 -11.02 -17.80 -9.44
C ASP A 243 -10.69 -16.34 -9.03
N HIS A 244 -11.51 -15.72 -8.21
CA HIS A 244 -11.29 -14.34 -7.77
C HIS A 244 -10.27 -14.30 -6.62
N VAL A 245 -9.04 -13.92 -6.92
CA VAL A 245 -7.90 -13.95 -5.99
C VAL A 245 -8.18 -13.18 -4.71
N GLU A 246 -8.75 -11.99 -4.81
CA GLU A 246 -9.02 -11.14 -3.64
C GLU A 246 -10.04 -11.77 -2.69
N LEU A 247 -11.11 -12.38 -3.20
CA LEU A 247 -12.09 -13.10 -2.37
C LEU A 247 -11.45 -14.28 -1.65
N GLN A 248 -10.64 -15.08 -2.35
CA GLN A 248 -9.90 -16.20 -1.76
C GLN A 248 -8.93 -15.73 -0.66
N THR A 249 -8.19 -14.65 -0.93
CA THR A 249 -7.21 -14.09 0.01
C THR A 249 -7.89 -13.52 1.26
N ARG A 250 -9.00 -12.80 1.09
CA ARG A 250 -9.78 -12.22 2.20
C ARG A 250 -10.45 -13.30 3.06
N LEU A 251 -10.97 -14.35 2.42
CA LEU A 251 -11.52 -15.51 3.14
C LEU A 251 -10.43 -16.16 4.01
N ALA A 252 -9.28 -16.49 3.42
CA ALA A 252 -8.16 -17.07 4.13
C ALA A 252 -7.70 -16.18 5.30
N GLY A 253 -7.59 -14.87 5.09
CA GLY A 253 -7.21 -13.92 6.15
C GLY A 253 -8.21 -13.86 7.29
N LEU A 254 -9.52 -13.89 7.01
CA LEU A 254 -10.56 -13.88 8.03
C LEU A 254 -10.63 -15.21 8.79
N GLU A 255 -10.52 -16.34 8.11
CA GLU A 255 -10.46 -17.67 8.73
C GLU A 255 -9.25 -17.77 9.67
N TRP A 256 -8.07 -17.28 9.26
CA TRP A 256 -6.90 -17.16 10.14
C TRP A 256 -7.19 -16.31 11.39
N MET A 257 -7.76 -15.11 11.22
CA MET A 257 -8.07 -14.22 12.36
C MET A 257 -9.09 -14.82 13.33
N LEU A 258 -9.96 -15.71 12.84
CA LEU A 258 -10.93 -16.43 13.65
C LEU A 258 -10.37 -17.71 14.29
N GLY A 259 -9.09 -18.03 14.06
CA GLY A 259 -8.38 -19.12 14.72
C GLY A 259 -8.15 -20.37 13.87
N ASP A 260 -8.52 -20.38 12.58
CA ASP A 260 -8.22 -21.50 11.68
C ASP A 260 -6.80 -21.37 11.12
N GLY A 261 -5.81 -21.61 11.96
CA GLY A 261 -4.39 -21.55 11.56
C GLY A 261 -3.91 -22.72 10.71
N GLU A 262 -4.70 -23.79 10.60
CA GLU A 262 -4.33 -25.01 9.88
C GLU A 262 -4.87 -25.03 8.44
N HIS A 263 -6.15 -24.68 8.27
CA HIS A 263 -6.87 -24.87 7.00
C HIS A 263 -7.13 -23.58 6.21
N PHE A 264 -6.81 -22.40 6.77
CA PHE A 264 -7.12 -21.10 6.17
C PHE A 264 -6.68 -20.94 4.70
N ALA A 265 -5.60 -21.61 4.29
CA ALA A 265 -5.06 -21.52 2.93
C ALA A 265 -5.56 -22.64 1.97
N ASP A 266 -6.41 -23.54 2.43
CA ASP A 266 -6.82 -24.71 1.64
C ASP A 266 -7.65 -24.34 0.40
N GLY A 267 -8.40 -23.24 0.46
CA GLY A 267 -9.11 -22.69 -0.69
C GLY A 267 -8.16 -22.38 -1.85
N LEU A 268 -7.09 -21.64 -1.56
CA LEU A 268 -6.07 -21.30 -2.56
C LEU A 268 -5.36 -22.55 -3.08
N ARG A 269 -4.98 -23.49 -2.20
CA ARG A 269 -4.33 -24.75 -2.61
C ARG A 269 -5.19 -25.55 -3.57
N ARG A 270 -6.49 -25.72 -3.28
CA ARG A 270 -7.44 -26.41 -4.18
C ARG A 270 -7.56 -25.71 -5.54
N ARG A 271 -7.57 -24.36 -5.57
CA ARG A 271 -7.65 -23.61 -6.83
C ARG A 271 -6.36 -23.75 -7.66
N ILE A 272 -5.20 -23.66 -7.02
CA ILE A 272 -3.90 -23.88 -7.70
C ILE A 272 -3.81 -25.28 -8.27
N ALA A 273 -4.29 -26.31 -7.56
CA ALA A 273 -4.34 -27.68 -8.07
C ALA A 273 -5.24 -27.82 -9.30
N ALA A 274 -6.39 -27.13 -9.31
CA ALA A 274 -7.31 -27.10 -10.44
C ALA A 274 -6.82 -26.25 -11.62
N ARG A 275 -6.04 -25.19 -11.35
CA ARG A 275 -5.49 -24.26 -12.34
C ARG A 275 -4.00 -23.96 -12.04
N PRO A 276 -3.09 -24.88 -12.39
CA PRO A 276 -1.66 -24.73 -12.09
C PRO A 276 -1.02 -23.47 -12.71
N GLN A 277 -1.62 -22.94 -13.79
CA GLN A 277 -1.16 -21.72 -14.50
C GLN A 277 -1.70 -20.41 -13.89
N ASP A 278 -2.41 -20.44 -12.75
CA ASP A 278 -2.86 -19.23 -12.09
C ASP A 278 -1.72 -18.63 -11.24
N ARG A 279 -0.94 -17.75 -11.90
CA ARG A 279 0.19 -17.04 -11.30
C ARG A 279 -0.24 -16.18 -10.10
N ALA A 280 -1.36 -15.46 -10.22
CA ALA A 280 -1.80 -14.53 -9.19
C ALA A 280 -2.22 -15.28 -7.91
N MET A 281 -2.91 -16.41 -8.06
CA MET A 281 -3.29 -17.27 -6.93
C MET A 281 -2.07 -17.88 -6.22
N ARG A 282 -1.03 -18.27 -6.98
CA ARG A 282 0.23 -18.76 -6.39
C ARG A 282 0.97 -17.68 -5.59
N LEU A 283 1.07 -16.46 -6.11
CA LEU A 283 1.67 -15.33 -5.38
C LEU A 283 0.88 -15.01 -4.11
N ALA A 284 -0.45 -15.05 -4.18
CA ALA A 284 -1.31 -14.86 -3.01
C ALA A 284 -1.05 -15.92 -1.93
N LEU A 285 -0.92 -17.20 -2.33
CA LEU A 285 -0.60 -18.28 -1.41
C LEU A 285 0.76 -18.08 -0.72
N VAL A 286 1.81 -17.74 -1.48
CA VAL A 286 3.15 -17.45 -0.92
C VAL A 286 3.05 -16.33 0.13
N SER A 287 2.40 -15.23 -0.20
CA SER A 287 2.25 -14.08 0.70
C SER A 287 1.47 -14.44 1.97
N LEU A 288 0.37 -15.18 1.84
CA LEU A 288 -0.44 -15.60 2.99
C LEU A 288 0.33 -16.51 3.94
N LEU A 289 1.02 -17.52 3.39
CA LEU A 289 1.82 -18.46 4.20
C LEU A 289 2.98 -17.76 4.90
N ALA A 290 3.69 -16.87 4.20
CA ALA A 290 4.78 -16.09 4.78
C ALA A 290 4.29 -15.20 5.93
N ASN A 291 3.20 -14.49 5.73
CA ASN A 291 2.60 -13.62 6.75
C ASN A 291 2.04 -14.41 7.96
N ALA A 292 1.60 -15.65 7.74
CA ALA A 292 1.21 -16.57 8.80
C ALA A 292 2.40 -17.16 9.58
N GLY A 293 3.64 -16.85 9.18
CA GLY A 293 4.84 -17.43 9.78
C GLY A 293 5.14 -18.86 9.32
N GLN A 294 4.38 -19.38 8.34
CA GLN A 294 4.61 -20.71 7.73
C GLN A 294 5.68 -20.61 6.63
N SER A 295 6.88 -20.15 7.03
CA SER A 295 7.95 -19.75 6.09
C SER A 295 8.44 -20.87 5.18
N ASP A 296 8.50 -22.11 5.68
CA ASP A 296 8.96 -23.27 4.86
C ASP A 296 7.91 -23.66 3.82
N ALA A 297 6.62 -23.61 4.19
CA ALA A 297 5.53 -23.83 3.24
C ALA A 297 5.46 -22.71 2.18
N ALA A 298 5.71 -21.45 2.58
CA ALA A 298 5.79 -20.32 1.67
C ALA A 298 6.97 -20.48 0.68
N GLU A 299 8.14 -20.94 1.15
CA GLU A 299 9.30 -21.19 0.30
C GLU A 299 9.02 -22.31 -0.71
N MET A 300 8.40 -23.40 -0.27
CA MET A 300 8.02 -24.50 -1.16
C MET A 300 7.05 -24.01 -2.24
N ALA A 301 6.01 -23.26 -1.85
CA ALA A 301 5.06 -22.69 -2.81
C ALA A 301 5.71 -21.70 -3.79
N ALA A 302 6.69 -20.92 -3.34
CA ALA A 302 7.42 -19.99 -4.20
C ALA A 302 8.34 -20.71 -5.20
N ARG A 303 9.02 -21.78 -4.76
CA ARG A 303 9.84 -22.65 -5.66
C ARG A 303 8.98 -23.35 -6.72
N GLU A 304 7.83 -23.87 -6.35
CA GLU A 304 6.84 -24.41 -7.30
C GLU A 304 6.34 -23.34 -8.27
N GLY A 305 6.09 -22.12 -7.75
CA GLY A 305 5.71 -20.97 -8.58
C GLY A 305 6.80 -20.63 -9.61
N LEU A 306 8.05 -20.53 -9.19
CA LEU A 306 9.17 -20.23 -10.09
C LEU A 306 9.43 -21.36 -11.10
N ALA A 307 9.25 -22.63 -10.72
CA ALA A 307 9.32 -23.76 -11.63
C ALA A 307 8.22 -23.71 -12.70
N GLN A 308 7.01 -23.29 -12.34
CA GLN A 308 5.89 -23.14 -13.26
C GLN A 308 6.03 -21.90 -14.17
N PHE A 309 6.67 -20.82 -13.67
CA PHE A 309 6.90 -19.56 -14.36
C PHE A 309 8.40 -19.22 -14.33
N PRO A 310 9.23 -19.87 -15.15
CA PRO A 310 10.67 -19.63 -15.16
C PRO A 310 10.99 -18.15 -15.48
N GLY A 311 11.84 -17.54 -14.67
CA GLY A 311 12.21 -16.12 -14.82
C GLY A 311 11.24 -15.11 -14.18
N ASP A 312 10.18 -15.58 -13.52
CA ASP A 312 9.26 -14.66 -12.82
C ASP A 312 9.95 -13.93 -11.68
N TYR A 313 10.03 -12.62 -11.81
CA TYR A 313 10.76 -11.77 -10.89
C TYR A 313 10.14 -11.69 -9.49
N HIS A 314 8.82 -11.90 -9.33
CA HIS A 314 8.19 -11.86 -8.00
C HIS A 314 8.59 -13.08 -7.16
N PHE A 315 8.47 -14.29 -7.72
CA PHE A 315 8.90 -15.50 -7.03
C PHE A 315 10.41 -15.49 -6.78
N ALA A 316 11.20 -15.06 -7.79
CA ALA A 316 12.65 -14.98 -7.67
C ALA A 316 13.07 -13.97 -6.58
N ALA A 317 12.49 -12.77 -6.54
CA ALA A 317 12.79 -11.76 -5.53
C ALA A 317 12.41 -12.22 -4.11
N TRP A 318 11.26 -12.86 -3.97
CA TRP A 318 10.83 -13.42 -2.69
C TRP A 318 11.79 -14.53 -2.21
N LEU A 319 12.13 -15.48 -3.09
CA LEU A 319 13.08 -16.55 -2.79
C LEU A 319 14.47 -16.01 -2.45
N ALA A 320 14.93 -14.95 -3.13
CA ALA A 320 16.20 -14.32 -2.85
C ALA A 320 16.30 -13.83 -1.40
N THR A 321 15.27 -13.11 -0.95
CA THR A 321 15.22 -12.62 0.44
C THR A 321 15.11 -13.77 1.42
N ARG A 322 14.26 -14.76 1.16
CA ARG A 322 14.14 -15.94 2.03
C ARG A 322 15.43 -16.74 2.15
N CYS A 323 16.16 -16.93 1.06
CA CYS A 323 17.48 -17.58 1.08
C CYS A 323 18.52 -16.76 1.84
N ALA A 324 18.47 -15.41 1.74
CA ALA A 324 19.32 -14.54 2.52
C ALA A 324 19.03 -14.66 4.04
N GLU A 325 17.74 -14.66 4.42
CA GLU A 325 17.31 -14.83 5.83
C GLU A 325 17.76 -16.18 6.44
N THR A 326 17.91 -17.21 5.61
CA THR A 326 18.28 -18.56 6.03
C THR A 326 19.74 -18.93 5.72
N GLU A 327 20.59 -17.93 5.57
CA GLU A 327 22.05 -18.08 5.38
C GLU A 327 22.45 -18.95 4.15
N ARG A 328 21.70 -18.79 3.04
CA ARG A 328 21.98 -19.44 1.74
C ARG A 328 22.36 -18.37 0.69
N PRO A 329 23.54 -17.74 0.81
CA PRO A 329 23.90 -16.55 0.02
C PRO A 329 24.05 -16.82 -1.47
N GLU A 330 24.51 -18.03 -1.89
CA GLU A 330 24.66 -18.38 -3.30
C GLU A 330 23.31 -18.49 -4.00
N GLU A 331 22.32 -19.16 -3.36
CA GLU A 331 20.96 -19.22 -3.87
C GLU A 331 20.31 -17.84 -3.90
N ALA A 332 20.49 -17.06 -2.83
CA ALA A 332 19.97 -15.69 -2.75
C ALA A 332 20.47 -14.83 -3.92
N GLN A 333 21.77 -14.97 -4.25
CA GLN A 333 22.39 -14.26 -5.36
C GLN A 333 21.85 -14.69 -6.72
N ALA A 334 21.66 -15.98 -6.94
CA ALA A 334 21.11 -16.49 -8.20
C ALA A 334 19.66 -16.00 -8.42
N PHE A 335 18.85 -16.05 -7.37
CA PHE A 335 17.47 -15.60 -7.45
C PHE A 335 17.34 -14.08 -7.64
N ILE A 336 18.14 -13.28 -6.94
CA ILE A 336 18.07 -11.82 -7.11
C ILE A 336 18.58 -11.37 -8.47
N ALA A 337 19.56 -12.07 -9.04
CA ALA A 337 20.02 -11.82 -10.41
C ALA A 337 18.90 -12.11 -11.42
N THR A 338 18.13 -13.19 -11.23
CA THR A 338 16.95 -13.51 -12.05
C THR A 338 15.89 -12.41 -11.93
N ALA A 339 15.61 -11.91 -10.72
CA ALA A 339 14.62 -10.86 -10.51
C ALA A 339 15.04 -9.53 -11.17
N LEU A 340 16.31 -9.15 -11.02
CA LEU A 340 16.86 -7.93 -11.63
C LEU A 340 16.90 -8.01 -13.17
N ALA A 341 17.14 -9.20 -13.74
CA ALA A 341 17.08 -9.39 -15.18
C ALA A 341 15.65 -9.24 -15.73
N GLY A 342 14.64 -9.68 -14.94
CA GLY A 342 13.24 -9.60 -15.33
C GLY A 342 12.60 -8.22 -15.12
N ALA A 343 12.99 -7.48 -14.07
CA ALA A 343 12.38 -6.20 -13.72
C ALA A 343 13.36 -5.25 -12.99
N PRO A 344 14.41 -4.76 -13.68
CA PRO A 344 15.48 -3.94 -13.06
C PRO A 344 15.00 -2.59 -12.52
N GLU A 345 13.90 -2.06 -13.06
CA GLU A 345 13.35 -0.75 -12.73
C GLU A 345 12.19 -0.81 -11.72
N LEU A 346 11.86 -2.00 -11.20
CA LEU A 346 10.80 -2.16 -10.24
C LEU A 346 11.33 -1.94 -8.81
N ASP A 347 10.74 -0.97 -8.10
CA ASP A 347 11.15 -0.59 -6.75
C ASP A 347 11.22 -1.81 -5.82
N PHE A 348 10.20 -2.67 -5.84
CA PHE A 348 10.17 -3.92 -5.07
C PHE A 348 11.41 -4.81 -5.32
N VAL A 349 11.83 -4.98 -6.58
CA VAL A 349 13.01 -5.80 -6.92
C VAL A 349 14.30 -5.15 -6.41
N ARG A 350 14.40 -3.82 -6.50
CA ARG A 350 15.53 -3.05 -5.96
C ARG A 350 15.61 -3.10 -4.44
N GLU A 351 14.45 -3.09 -3.75
CA GLU A 351 14.37 -3.29 -2.30
C GLU A 351 14.91 -4.68 -1.90
N GLN A 352 14.46 -5.74 -2.59
CA GLN A 352 14.95 -7.09 -2.31
C GLN A 352 16.46 -7.21 -2.63
N ALA A 353 16.94 -6.57 -3.71
CA ALA A 353 18.36 -6.56 -4.06
C ALA A 353 19.21 -5.84 -2.99
N ALA A 354 18.71 -4.74 -2.42
CA ALA A 354 19.36 -4.06 -1.31
C ALA A 354 19.45 -4.96 -0.06
N ILE A 355 18.35 -5.66 0.29
CA ILE A 355 18.31 -6.59 1.44
C ILE A 355 19.30 -7.72 1.25
N VAL A 356 19.25 -8.41 0.10
CA VAL A 356 20.17 -9.52 -0.22
C VAL A 356 21.63 -9.06 -0.19
N SER A 357 21.92 -7.87 -0.71
CA SER A 357 23.27 -7.29 -0.70
C SER A 357 23.74 -6.99 0.72
N LEU A 358 22.88 -6.43 1.58
CA LEU A 358 23.18 -6.17 2.99
C LEU A 358 23.48 -7.45 3.77
N VAL A 359 22.64 -8.48 3.63
CA VAL A 359 22.85 -9.76 4.31
C VAL A 359 24.13 -10.45 3.84
N ALA A 360 24.44 -10.35 2.53
CA ALA A 360 25.68 -10.88 1.96
C ALA A 360 26.94 -10.03 2.24
N GLY A 361 26.82 -8.90 2.96
CA GLY A 361 27.93 -8.01 3.24
C GLY A 361 28.46 -7.23 2.04
N ARG A 362 27.69 -7.14 0.92
CA ARG A 362 28.05 -6.38 -0.28
C ARG A 362 27.53 -4.95 -0.16
N ILE A 363 28.23 -4.18 0.64
CA ILE A 363 27.77 -2.89 1.12
C ILE A 363 27.65 -1.87 -0.01
N GLU A 364 28.60 -1.84 -0.96
CA GLU A 364 28.60 -0.93 -2.11
C GLU A 364 27.35 -1.15 -2.97
N ALA A 365 27.01 -2.41 -3.29
CA ALA A 365 25.82 -2.74 -4.05
C ALA A 365 24.53 -2.35 -3.30
N ALA A 366 24.50 -2.54 -1.98
CA ALA A 366 23.38 -2.09 -1.14
C ALA A 366 23.23 -0.55 -1.17
N LEU A 367 24.32 0.18 -1.11
CA LEU A 367 24.35 1.64 -1.23
C LEU A 367 23.82 2.10 -2.60
N GLU A 368 24.20 1.44 -3.68
CA GLU A 368 23.68 1.72 -5.04
C GLU A 368 22.18 1.52 -5.12
N HIS A 369 21.67 0.34 -4.72
CA HIS A 369 20.24 0.05 -4.77
C HIS A 369 19.42 1.02 -3.90
N THR A 370 19.89 1.33 -2.71
CA THR A 370 19.18 2.24 -1.80
C THR A 370 19.25 3.70 -2.25
N GLN A 371 20.35 4.15 -2.88
CA GLN A 371 20.43 5.46 -3.50
C GLN A 371 19.43 5.57 -4.64
N TRP A 372 19.37 4.57 -5.53
CA TRP A 372 18.42 4.52 -6.64
C TRP A 372 16.96 4.64 -6.13
N LEU A 373 16.60 3.94 -5.04
CA LEU A 373 15.26 4.02 -4.44
C LEU A 373 14.96 5.42 -3.89
N THR A 374 15.91 6.03 -3.17
CA THR A 374 15.69 7.35 -2.55
C THR A 374 15.67 8.49 -3.56
N ASP A 375 16.44 8.40 -4.65
CA ASP A 375 16.41 9.37 -5.74
C ASP A 375 15.08 9.33 -6.49
N ARG A 376 14.56 8.13 -6.72
CA ARG A 376 13.31 7.90 -7.44
C ARG A 376 12.08 8.24 -6.60
N GLN A 377 12.09 7.89 -5.32
CA GLN A 377 11.01 8.17 -4.37
C GLN A 377 11.53 8.89 -3.12
N PRO A 378 11.82 10.19 -3.21
CA PRO A 378 12.37 10.96 -2.07
C PRO A 378 11.45 11.04 -0.84
N ALA A 379 10.14 10.78 -1.00
CA ALA A 379 9.16 10.67 0.09
C ALA A 379 8.91 9.22 0.55
N GLY A 380 9.40 8.21 -0.19
CA GLY A 380 9.21 6.79 0.07
C GLY A 380 9.92 6.33 1.33
N GLN A 381 9.21 5.67 2.24
CA GLN A 381 9.77 5.29 3.54
C GLN A 381 10.71 4.09 3.42
N THR A 382 10.37 3.09 2.58
CA THR A 382 11.15 1.85 2.44
C THR A 382 12.57 2.12 1.95
N GLY A 383 12.73 2.96 0.92
CA GLY A 383 14.04 3.34 0.39
C GLY A 383 14.94 3.96 1.47
N TRP A 384 14.40 4.88 2.27
CA TRP A 384 15.15 5.51 3.36
C TRP A 384 15.44 4.55 4.51
N ALA A 385 14.51 3.67 4.85
CA ALA A 385 14.72 2.64 5.87
C ALA A 385 15.89 1.72 5.49
N LEU A 386 15.94 1.25 4.24
CA LEU A 386 17.05 0.43 3.72
C LEU A 386 18.34 1.24 3.59
N ARG A 387 18.25 2.53 3.17
CA ARG A 387 19.41 3.43 3.09
C ARG A 387 20.09 3.61 4.43
N THR A 388 19.31 3.78 5.53
CA THR A 388 19.89 3.90 6.87
C THR A 388 20.65 2.64 7.29
N LEU A 389 20.16 1.44 6.93
CA LEU A 389 20.88 0.19 7.20
C LEU A 389 22.18 0.09 6.37
N ALA A 390 22.13 0.47 5.09
CA ALA A 390 23.30 0.42 4.21
C ALA A 390 24.40 1.38 4.70
N LEU A 391 24.05 2.60 5.08
CA LEU A 391 24.98 3.57 5.66
C LEU A 391 25.58 3.07 7.00
N ARG A 392 24.77 2.47 7.87
CA ARG A 392 25.27 1.87 9.12
C ARG A 392 26.24 0.73 8.85
N ALA A 393 25.89 -0.15 7.92
CA ALA A 393 26.76 -1.28 7.54
C ALA A 393 28.07 -0.80 6.90
N ALA A 394 28.05 0.34 6.20
CA ALA A 394 29.24 1.00 5.66
C ALA A 394 30.09 1.73 6.71
N GLY A 395 29.60 1.91 7.93
CA GLY A 395 30.23 2.77 8.93
C GLY A 395 30.14 4.26 8.60
N ASP A 396 29.24 4.67 7.71
CA ASP A 396 29.04 6.06 7.31
C ASP A 396 28.17 6.81 8.33
N GLU A 397 28.70 7.83 8.96
CA GLU A 397 28.02 8.62 10.00
C GLU A 397 26.74 9.35 9.52
N GLN A 398 26.51 9.43 8.21
CA GLN A 398 25.24 9.99 7.67
C GLN A 398 24.00 9.29 8.22
N TRP A 399 24.08 8.00 8.58
CA TRP A 399 22.94 7.33 9.19
C TRP A 399 22.45 8.00 10.47
N ARG A 400 23.36 8.63 11.25
CA ARG A 400 22.99 9.35 12.48
C ARG A 400 22.19 10.61 12.18
N VAL A 401 22.52 11.26 11.07
CA VAL A 401 21.72 12.41 10.62
C VAL A 401 20.30 11.97 10.33
N LEU A 402 20.13 10.84 9.64
CA LEU A 402 18.85 10.34 9.15
C LEU A 402 18.01 9.64 10.23
N ALA A 403 18.63 8.83 11.09
CA ALA A 403 17.90 7.85 11.89
C ALA A 403 18.43 7.68 13.33
N ASP A 404 19.29 8.57 13.84
CA ASP A 404 19.63 8.54 15.26
C ASP A 404 18.39 8.88 16.11
N PRO A 405 17.91 7.95 16.93
CA PRO A 405 16.68 8.16 17.71
C PRO A 405 16.72 9.37 18.63
N SER A 406 17.91 9.78 19.11
CA SER A 406 18.08 11.00 19.93
C SER A 406 17.70 12.27 19.17
N ARG A 407 17.81 12.26 17.85
CA ARG A 407 17.51 13.40 16.96
C ARG A 407 16.09 13.36 16.42
N VAL A 408 15.63 12.17 15.98
CA VAL A 408 14.41 12.03 15.18
C VAL A 408 13.24 11.42 15.94
N CYS A 409 13.47 10.89 17.15
CA CYS A 409 12.41 10.34 18.00
C CYS A 409 12.14 11.23 19.21
N ARG A 410 10.92 11.21 19.72
CA ARG A 410 10.52 11.89 20.97
C ARG A 410 9.66 10.94 21.79
N SER A 411 9.85 11.00 23.10
CA SER A 411 9.01 10.31 24.07
C SER A 411 8.53 11.30 25.12
N THR A 412 7.23 11.31 25.42
CA THR A 412 6.60 12.25 26.34
C THR A 412 5.53 11.53 27.14
N ASP A 413 5.52 11.76 28.44
CA ASP A 413 4.43 11.30 29.32
C ASP A 413 3.31 12.33 29.23
N LEU A 414 2.09 11.89 28.90
CA LEU A 414 0.95 12.76 28.66
C LEU A 414 0.18 13.04 29.94
N GLU A 415 -0.36 14.25 30.03
CA GLU A 415 -1.29 14.63 31.09
C GLU A 415 -2.68 14.05 30.84
N PRO A 416 -3.49 13.83 31.90
CA PRO A 416 -4.85 13.32 31.74
C PRO A 416 -5.73 14.32 30.96
N PRO A 417 -6.64 13.82 30.12
CA PRO A 417 -7.61 14.69 29.47
C PRO A 417 -8.62 15.27 30.48
N PRO A 418 -9.29 16.39 30.15
CA PRO A 418 -10.30 16.99 31.03
C PRO A 418 -11.34 15.98 31.53
N GLY A 419 -11.70 16.06 32.81
CA GLY A 419 -12.67 15.18 33.45
C GLY A 419 -12.08 13.91 34.07
N HIS A 420 -10.74 13.74 34.04
CA HIS A 420 -10.03 12.62 34.67
C HIS A 420 -9.00 13.14 35.68
N ALA A 421 -8.96 12.53 36.86
CA ALA A 421 -8.06 12.95 37.95
C ALA A 421 -6.59 12.59 37.69
N SER A 422 -6.34 11.56 36.89
CA SER A 422 -5.00 11.11 36.53
C SER A 422 -4.98 10.36 35.19
N ILE A 423 -3.80 10.32 34.57
CA ILE A 423 -3.58 9.53 33.34
C ILE A 423 -3.80 8.03 33.60
N ALA A 424 -3.51 7.55 34.79
CA ALA A 424 -3.73 6.16 35.18
C ALA A 424 -5.23 5.80 35.27
N GLU A 425 -6.05 6.73 35.78
CA GLU A 425 -7.52 6.58 35.81
C GLU A 425 -8.09 6.55 34.40
N PHE A 426 -7.73 7.53 33.56
CA PHE A 426 -8.14 7.59 32.16
C PHE A 426 -7.78 6.32 31.41
N ASN A 427 -6.54 5.89 31.51
CA ASN A 427 -6.06 4.70 30.78
C ASN A 427 -6.69 3.40 31.32
N ARG A 428 -7.05 3.30 32.58
CA ARG A 428 -7.79 2.15 33.11
C ARG A 428 -9.17 2.04 32.47
N ALA A 429 -9.88 3.16 32.32
CA ALA A 429 -11.18 3.19 31.64
C ALA A 429 -11.02 2.90 30.14
N LEU A 430 -10.04 3.50 29.48
CA LEU A 430 -9.73 3.29 28.06
C LEU A 430 -9.34 1.83 27.79
N ALA A 431 -8.52 1.21 28.65
CA ALA A 431 -8.14 -0.19 28.52
C ALA A 431 -9.35 -1.13 28.53
N ALA A 432 -10.32 -0.89 29.41
CA ALA A 432 -11.55 -1.70 29.46
C ALA A 432 -12.32 -1.63 28.14
N ARG A 433 -12.41 -0.43 27.53
CA ARG A 433 -13.05 -0.25 26.21
C ARG A 433 -12.31 -0.95 25.08
N LEU A 434 -10.98 -0.86 25.10
CA LEU A 434 -10.15 -1.48 24.06
C LEU A 434 -10.19 -3.01 24.17
N ARG A 435 -10.07 -3.57 25.38
CA ARG A 435 -10.15 -5.04 25.58
C ARG A 435 -11.44 -5.64 25.03
N ALA A 436 -12.56 -4.96 25.23
CA ALA A 436 -13.85 -5.39 24.69
C ALA A 436 -13.88 -5.41 23.13
N ARG A 437 -12.94 -4.74 22.48
CA ARG A 437 -12.81 -4.73 21.02
C ARG A 437 -11.94 -5.88 20.49
N HIS A 438 -11.03 -6.43 21.31
CA HIS A 438 -10.13 -7.51 20.91
C HIS A 438 -10.81 -8.89 21.05
N THR A 439 -11.68 -9.22 20.07
CA THR A 439 -12.48 -10.45 20.00
C THR A 439 -11.93 -11.49 19.02
N LEU A 440 -10.87 -11.16 18.29
CA LEU A 440 -10.23 -12.06 17.33
C LEU A 440 -9.24 -12.99 18.03
N ALA A 441 -9.03 -14.18 17.46
CA ALA A 441 -8.10 -15.17 18.00
C ALA A 441 -6.64 -14.95 17.54
N ALA A 442 -6.45 -14.30 16.37
CA ALA A 442 -5.13 -14.05 15.82
C ALA A 442 -5.05 -12.63 15.20
N HIS A 443 -3.82 -12.23 14.89
CA HIS A 443 -3.52 -10.94 14.24
C HIS A 443 -3.88 -10.97 12.75
N PRO A 444 -4.17 -9.81 12.12
CA PRO A 444 -4.25 -9.72 10.67
C PRO A 444 -2.93 -10.11 10.00
N LEU A 445 -2.98 -10.94 8.97
CA LEU A 445 -1.78 -11.54 8.35
C LEU A 445 -0.76 -10.53 7.82
N VAL A 446 -1.23 -9.35 7.38
CA VAL A 446 -0.37 -8.29 6.80
C VAL A 446 0.34 -7.42 7.84
N ASN A 447 0.10 -7.64 9.14
CA ASN A 447 0.61 -6.80 10.21
C ASN A 447 1.85 -7.39 10.88
N SER A 448 2.62 -6.54 11.58
CA SER A 448 3.85 -6.92 12.31
C SER A 448 3.61 -7.68 13.62
N VAL A 449 2.39 -7.66 14.13
CA VAL A 449 1.99 -8.35 15.37
C VAL A 449 2.13 -9.86 15.22
N ARG A 450 2.67 -10.51 16.26
CA ARG A 450 2.70 -11.96 16.39
C ARG A 450 2.24 -12.35 17.81
N ASN A 451 1.43 -13.40 17.91
CA ASN A 451 0.85 -13.86 19.19
C ASN A 451 0.19 -12.71 19.96
N GLY A 452 -0.70 -12.00 19.28
CA GLY A 452 -1.45 -10.86 19.80
C GLY A 452 -2.57 -10.50 18.82
N THR A 453 -3.29 -9.45 19.12
CA THR A 453 -4.37 -8.97 18.26
C THR A 453 -4.21 -7.49 17.93
N GLN A 454 -4.65 -7.08 16.76
CA GLN A 454 -4.66 -5.70 16.30
C GLN A 454 -6.03 -5.36 15.73
N ILE A 455 -6.58 -4.22 16.16
CA ILE A 455 -7.90 -3.73 15.73
C ILE A 455 -7.73 -2.31 15.20
N GLU A 456 -8.25 -2.07 14.04
CA GLU A 456 -8.25 -0.73 13.44
C GLU A 456 -9.25 0.20 14.14
N ILE A 457 -8.86 1.46 14.31
CA ILE A 457 -9.67 2.55 14.87
C ILE A 457 -9.76 3.64 13.80
N HIS A 458 -10.97 4.14 13.57
CA HIS A 458 -11.20 5.20 12.59
C HIS A 458 -11.49 6.54 13.31
N PRO A 459 -10.48 7.41 13.50
CA PRO A 459 -10.63 8.64 14.31
C PRO A 459 -11.81 9.52 13.91
N GLY A 460 -12.07 9.62 12.62
CA GLY A 460 -13.11 10.51 12.11
C GLY A 460 -14.55 9.98 12.24
N SER A 461 -14.77 8.68 12.51
CA SER A 461 -16.09 8.08 12.80
C SER A 461 -16.18 7.50 14.21
N GLU A 462 -15.15 7.67 15.03
CA GLU A 462 -15.16 7.16 16.41
C GLU A 462 -16.15 7.94 17.27
N THR A 463 -17.02 7.20 17.95
CA THR A 463 -18.08 7.75 18.80
C THR A 463 -17.82 7.54 20.29
N ASP A 464 -16.90 6.65 20.67
CA ASP A 464 -16.56 6.40 22.06
C ASP A 464 -15.91 7.65 22.68
N PRO A 465 -16.47 8.21 23.78
CA PRO A 465 -15.96 9.44 24.38
C PRO A 465 -14.50 9.34 24.85
N LEU A 466 -14.07 8.17 25.34
CA LEU A 466 -12.69 7.97 25.80
C LEU A 466 -11.70 7.98 24.63
N LEU A 467 -12.05 7.36 23.50
CA LEU A 467 -11.21 7.41 22.30
C LEU A 467 -11.16 8.81 21.68
N ARG A 468 -12.27 9.54 21.71
CA ARG A 468 -12.29 10.95 21.28
C ARG A 468 -11.40 11.81 22.17
N ALA A 469 -11.49 11.65 23.50
CA ALA A 469 -10.60 12.33 24.44
C ALA A 469 -9.12 11.97 24.19
N PHE A 470 -8.82 10.71 23.88
CA PHE A 470 -7.46 10.29 23.46
C PHE A 470 -7.01 11.04 22.21
N PHE A 471 -7.83 11.11 21.16
CA PHE A 471 -7.47 11.82 19.93
C PHE A 471 -7.25 13.32 20.15
N ASP A 472 -8.01 13.94 21.04
CA ASP A 472 -7.79 15.34 21.39
C ASP A 472 -6.49 15.53 22.18
N MET A 473 -6.18 14.62 23.10
CA MET A 473 -4.98 14.64 23.95
C MET A 473 -3.67 14.54 23.15
N ILE A 474 -3.63 13.79 22.05
CA ILE A 474 -2.41 13.60 21.25
C ILE A 474 -2.13 14.74 20.26
N ARG A 475 -3.10 15.64 19.99
CA ARG A 475 -2.95 16.70 18.97
C ARG A 475 -1.78 17.63 19.26
N GLU A 476 -1.69 18.11 20.50
CA GLU A 476 -0.66 19.07 20.89
C GLU A 476 0.75 18.44 20.87
N PRO A 477 0.99 17.24 21.44
CA PRO A 477 2.27 16.55 21.33
C PRO A 477 2.75 16.33 19.89
N ILE A 478 1.87 15.95 18.98
CA ILE A 478 2.21 15.79 17.55
C ILE A 478 2.58 17.14 16.94
N SER A 479 1.77 18.19 17.18
CA SER A 479 2.02 19.54 16.67
C SER A 479 3.34 20.11 17.19
N ARG A 480 3.66 19.89 18.47
CA ARG A 480 4.94 20.28 19.09
C ARG A 480 6.12 19.53 18.46
N PHE A 481 5.95 18.23 18.20
CA PHE A 481 6.98 17.44 17.54
C PHE A 481 7.26 17.98 16.13
N ILE A 482 6.21 18.24 15.34
CA ILE A 482 6.33 18.83 13.99
C ILE A 482 6.99 20.21 14.06
N ALA A 483 6.58 21.07 14.99
CA ALA A 483 7.15 22.40 15.16
C ALA A 483 8.65 22.35 15.47
N SER A 484 9.10 21.36 16.25
CA SER A 484 10.51 21.17 16.63
C SER A 484 11.42 20.69 15.51
N MET A 485 10.88 20.23 14.38
CA MET A 485 11.68 19.78 13.23
C MET A 485 12.45 20.94 12.61
N PRO A 486 13.76 20.81 12.39
CA PRO A 486 14.53 21.83 11.69
C PRO A 486 14.12 21.91 10.19
N PRO A 487 14.33 23.06 9.54
CA PRO A 487 14.15 23.19 8.11
C PRO A 487 15.33 22.51 7.38
N ASP A 488 15.09 21.30 6.89
CA ASP A 488 16.08 20.53 6.13
C ASP A 488 15.41 19.82 4.94
N PRO A 489 15.56 20.34 3.71
CA PRO A 489 14.94 19.78 2.52
C PRO A 489 15.56 18.46 2.05
N GLN A 490 16.75 18.10 2.57
CA GLN A 490 17.41 16.84 2.22
C GLN A 490 17.04 15.70 3.17
N HIS A 491 16.58 16.02 4.38
CA HIS A 491 16.24 15.02 5.37
C HIS A 491 14.85 14.42 5.11
N PRO A 492 14.67 13.09 5.03
CA PRO A 492 13.40 12.45 4.65
C PRO A 492 12.21 12.79 5.56
N LEU A 493 12.43 12.96 6.86
CA LEU A 493 11.39 13.40 7.81
C LEU A 493 11.12 14.90 7.69
N PHE A 494 12.17 15.73 7.74
CA PHE A 494 12.05 17.18 7.91
C PHE A 494 11.60 17.89 6.63
N ARG A 495 11.96 17.38 5.45
CA ARG A 495 11.49 17.91 4.15
C ARG A 495 9.99 17.87 3.98
N ARG A 496 9.32 16.98 4.72
CA ARG A 496 7.85 16.82 4.72
C ARG A 496 7.16 17.68 5.79
N LYS A 497 7.90 18.52 6.54
CA LYS A 497 7.34 19.40 7.56
C LYS A 497 6.22 20.25 6.98
N ALA A 498 5.03 20.17 7.58
CA ALA A 498 3.83 20.88 7.18
C ALA A 498 3.19 21.59 8.37
N GLY A 499 2.41 22.62 8.10
CA GLY A 499 1.67 23.35 9.14
C GLY A 499 0.48 22.57 9.70
N ALA A 500 0.03 21.54 9.00
CA ALA A 500 -1.08 20.67 9.39
C ALA A 500 -0.77 19.20 9.07
N TYR A 501 -1.44 18.32 9.77
CA TYR A 501 -1.33 16.87 9.56
C TYR A 501 -2.70 16.20 9.69
N ARG A 502 -2.83 15.00 9.14
CA ARG A 502 -3.96 14.08 9.37
C ARG A 502 -3.45 12.75 9.94
N LEU A 503 -4.28 12.05 10.68
CA LEU A 503 -4.01 10.65 11.04
C LEU A 503 -4.35 9.77 9.83
N SER A 504 -3.35 9.10 9.26
CA SER A 504 -3.48 8.25 8.08
C SER A 504 -3.78 6.79 8.42
N GLY A 505 -3.58 6.38 9.67
CA GLY A 505 -3.94 5.10 10.25
C GLY A 505 -3.97 5.18 11.76
N CYS A 506 -4.80 4.39 12.40
CA CYS A 506 -4.83 4.24 13.85
C CYS A 506 -5.31 2.84 14.22
N TRP A 507 -4.65 2.21 15.18
CA TRP A 507 -5.00 0.87 15.64
C TRP A 507 -4.63 0.65 17.10
N THR A 508 -5.36 -0.23 17.76
CA THR A 508 -4.99 -0.74 19.07
C THR A 508 -4.36 -2.12 18.93
N VAL A 509 -3.33 -2.34 19.72
CA VAL A 509 -2.56 -3.60 19.75
C VAL A 509 -2.55 -4.17 21.15
N ARG A 510 -2.91 -5.45 21.26
CA ARG A 510 -2.84 -6.24 22.47
C ARG A 510 -1.83 -7.36 22.29
N LEU A 511 -0.72 -7.29 23.03
CA LEU A 511 0.28 -8.34 23.11
C LEU A 511 0.13 -9.08 24.45
N GLU A 512 0.14 -10.40 24.39
CA GLU A 512 0.07 -11.25 25.59
C GLU A 512 1.46 -11.68 26.00
N GLY A 513 1.70 -11.78 27.31
CA GLY A 513 2.97 -12.24 27.85
C GLY A 513 3.31 -13.66 27.42
N GLY A 514 4.59 -13.98 27.39
CA GLY A 514 5.14 -15.24 26.91
C GLY A 514 5.54 -15.24 25.44
N ALA A 515 4.66 -14.86 24.53
CA ALA A 515 4.91 -14.99 23.10
C ALA A 515 4.60 -13.73 22.26
N GLY A 516 3.78 -12.80 22.80
CA GLY A 516 3.36 -11.61 22.07
C GLY A 516 4.52 -10.66 21.75
N HIS A 517 4.67 -10.30 20.45
CA HIS A 517 5.74 -9.41 20.01
C HIS A 517 5.38 -8.67 18.71
N HIS A 518 6.18 -7.68 18.35
CA HIS A 518 6.20 -7.10 17.02
C HIS A 518 7.51 -7.47 16.33
N VAL A 519 7.44 -8.10 15.15
CA VAL A 519 8.61 -8.24 14.29
C VAL A 519 9.12 -6.85 13.88
N SER A 520 10.42 -6.72 13.64
CA SER A 520 10.96 -5.44 13.19
C SER A 520 10.35 -5.03 11.86
N HIS A 521 9.86 -3.81 11.78
CA HIS A 521 9.14 -3.29 10.62
C HIS A 521 9.24 -1.77 10.54
N ILE A 522 8.69 -1.23 9.46
CA ILE A 522 8.50 0.20 9.20
C ILE A 522 7.04 0.44 8.78
N HIS A 523 6.65 1.70 8.68
CA HIS A 523 5.34 2.08 8.13
C HIS A 523 5.52 2.75 6.76
N PRO A 524 5.39 2.02 5.64
CA PRO A 524 5.71 2.53 4.30
C PRO A 524 4.89 3.75 3.87
N ARG A 525 3.67 3.90 4.39
CA ARG A 525 2.72 4.96 4.05
C ARG A 525 2.71 6.14 5.03
N GLY A 526 3.39 6.02 6.17
CA GLY A 526 3.41 7.06 7.19
C GLY A 526 4.39 8.19 6.89
N TRP A 527 4.39 9.17 7.75
CA TRP A 527 5.41 10.20 7.90
C TRP A 527 5.97 10.18 9.32
N ILE A 528 5.07 10.24 10.30
CA ILE A 528 5.36 10.11 11.72
C ILE A 528 4.55 8.93 12.23
N SER A 529 5.23 7.96 12.83
CA SER A 529 4.61 6.80 13.50
C SER A 529 4.65 6.98 15.01
N SER A 530 3.84 6.22 15.72
CA SER A 530 3.71 6.36 17.16
C SER A 530 3.51 5.04 17.89
N ALA A 531 3.70 5.11 19.22
CA ALA A 531 3.21 4.13 20.17
C ALA A 531 2.78 4.83 21.46
N TYR A 532 1.52 4.67 21.86
CA TYR A 532 0.98 5.14 23.12
C TYR A 532 0.62 3.96 24.03
N TYR A 533 1.10 3.98 25.26
CA TYR A 533 0.93 2.86 26.19
C TYR A 533 -0.30 3.07 27.07
N VAL A 534 -1.32 2.23 26.88
CA VAL A 534 -2.58 2.25 27.64
C VAL A 534 -2.47 1.36 28.89
N SER A 535 -1.93 0.15 28.73
CA SER A 535 -1.66 -0.79 29.83
C SER A 535 -0.27 -1.41 29.66
N VAL A 536 0.46 -1.44 30.74
CA VAL A 536 1.83 -1.96 30.78
C VAL A 536 1.94 -2.95 31.94
N PRO A 537 2.28 -4.21 31.70
CA PRO A 537 2.48 -5.18 32.77
C PRO A 537 3.75 -4.84 33.57
N GLU A 538 3.73 -5.12 34.86
CA GLU A 538 4.83 -4.76 35.76
C GLU A 538 6.15 -5.42 35.35
N GLU A 539 6.08 -6.64 34.83
CA GLU A 539 7.23 -7.47 34.45
C GLU A 539 8.12 -6.81 33.38
N ILE A 540 7.56 -5.90 32.56
CA ILE A 540 8.36 -5.23 31.51
C ILE A 540 8.86 -3.85 31.93
N THR A 541 8.28 -3.23 32.96
CA THR A 541 8.61 -1.85 33.34
C THR A 541 10.10 -1.66 33.64
N HIS A 542 10.73 -2.61 34.34
CA HIS A 542 12.15 -2.58 34.67
C HIS A 542 12.91 -3.84 34.23
N HIS A 543 12.46 -4.45 33.10
CA HIS A 543 13.06 -5.70 32.64
C HIS A 543 14.54 -5.49 32.23
N PRO A 544 15.51 -6.26 32.78
CA PRO A 544 16.94 -5.98 32.58
C PRO A 544 17.42 -6.12 31.14
N ARG A 545 16.77 -6.99 30.36
CA ARG A 545 17.03 -7.16 28.92
C ARG A 545 16.09 -6.35 28.02
N ARG A 546 15.32 -5.44 28.62
CA ARG A 546 14.37 -4.58 27.90
C ARG A 546 13.29 -5.33 27.10
N ALA A 547 12.92 -6.55 27.54
CA ALA A 547 11.83 -7.30 26.90
C ALA A 547 10.52 -6.51 27.01
N GLY A 548 9.72 -6.48 25.94
CA GLY A 548 8.50 -5.68 25.84
C GLY A 548 8.71 -4.19 25.59
N TRP A 549 9.97 -3.70 25.53
CA TRP A 549 10.25 -2.31 25.20
C TRP A 549 10.22 -2.09 23.67
N LEU A 550 9.88 -0.87 23.26
CA LEU A 550 10.00 -0.45 21.87
C LEU A 550 11.48 -0.22 21.54
N SER A 551 12.02 -0.98 20.62
CA SER A 551 13.41 -0.87 20.16
C SER A 551 13.48 -0.23 18.78
N PHE A 552 14.60 0.46 18.47
CA PHE A 552 14.85 1.12 17.21
C PHE A 552 16.13 0.64 16.53
N GLY A 553 16.11 0.55 15.21
CA GLY A 553 17.28 0.39 14.35
C GLY A 553 17.72 -1.04 14.07
N LYS A 554 17.11 -2.06 14.68
CA LYS A 554 17.36 -3.47 14.35
C LYS A 554 16.49 -3.87 13.16
N PRO A 555 17.09 -4.32 12.03
CA PRO A 555 16.30 -4.84 10.90
C PRO A 555 15.71 -6.22 11.21
N PRO A 556 14.70 -6.68 10.44
CA PRO A 556 14.18 -8.05 10.54
C PRO A 556 15.12 -9.09 9.89
N TYR A 557 16.13 -8.64 9.17
CA TYR A 557 17.07 -9.48 8.43
C TYR A 557 18.36 -9.71 9.24
N PRO A 558 19.07 -10.86 9.07
CA PRO A 558 20.29 -11.18 9.80
C PRO A 558 21.52 -10.44 9.24
N ILE A 559 21.50 -9.11 9.33
CA ILE A 559 22.61 -8.26 8.88
C ILE A 559 23.61 -8.13 10.03
N ARG A 560 24.84 -8.57 9.79
CA ARG A 560 25.90 -8.59 10.82
C ARG A 560 26.18 -7.16 11.34
N GLY A 561 26.20 -7.00 12.67
CA GLY A 561 26.55 -5.74 13.33
C GLY A 561 25.42 -4.71 13.41
N LEU A 562 24.23 -5.00 12.93
CA LEU A 562 23.09 -4.08 12.97
C LEU A 562 22.12 -4.42 14.11
N GLU A 563 22.55 -4.21 15.33
CA GLU A 563 21.71 -4.33 16.52
C GLU A 563 20.86 -3.07 16.75
N ALA A 564 19.89 -3.16 17.70
CA ALA A 564 19.10 -2.01 18.10
C ALA A 564 19.98 -0.89 18.68
N THR A 565 19.69 0.36 18.31
CA THR A 565 20.47 1.54 18.71
C THR A 565 19.87 2.28 19.89
N ALA A 566 18.56 2.16 20.11
CA ALA A 566 17.87 2.81 21.22
C ALA A 566 16.58 2.07 21.60
N TRP A 567 16.07 2.39 22.79
CA TRP A 567 14.82 1.82 23.33
C TRP A 567 13.98 2.89 24.00
N VAL A 568 12.66 2.73 23.94
CA VAL A 568 11.70 3.47 24.75
C VAL A 568 11.12 2.54 25.80
N GLN A 569 11.34 2.89 27.07
CA GLN A 569 10.74 2.19 28.21
C GLN A 569 9.22 2.39 28.19
N PRO A 570 8.41 1.32 28.20
CA PRO A 570 6.96 1.46 28.30
C PRO A 570 6.55 2.01 29.68
N ALA A 571 5.65 2.99 29.65
CA ALA A 571 5.01 3.53 30.85
C ALA A 571 3.58 3.94 30.49
N VAL A 572 2.64 3.70 31.39
CA VAL A 572 1.24 4.08 31.18
C VAL A 572 1.12 5.59 30.94
N GLY A 573 0.51 6.00 29.82
CA GLY A 573 0.39 7.40 29.42
C GLY A 573 1.57 7.94 28.60
N ARG A 574 2.60 7.14 28.35
CA ARG A 574 3.74 7.54 27.51
C ARG A 574 3.41 7.44 26.04
N LEU A 575 3.72 8.49 25.29
CA LEU A 575 3.65 8.57 23.83
C LEU A 575 5.06 8.64 23.27
N ALA A 576 5.38 7.72 22.36
CA ALA A 576 6.57 7.78 21.51
C ALA A 576 6.17 8.22 20.09
N LEU A 577 6.92 9.16 19.50
CA LEU A 577 6.78 9.64 18.11
C LEU A 577 8.12 9.46 17.40
N PHE A 578 8.09 8.93 16.19
CA PHE A 578 9.30 8.62 15.41
C PHE A 578 9.00 8.62 13.90
N PRO A 579 10.05 8.74 13.04
CA PRO A 579 9.84 8.66 11.59
C PRO A 579 9.30 7.32 11.16
N SER A 580 8.39 7.30 10.21
CA SER A 580 7.76 6.05 9.72
C SER A 580 8.75 5.10 9.03
N TYR A 581 9.90 5.60 8.51
CA TYR A 581 10.99 4.77 7.99
C TYR A 581 11.91 4.19 9.08
N GLN A 582 11.74 4.56 10.34
CA GLN A 582 12.55 4.04 11.44
C GLN A 582 12.22 2.57 11.70
N TRP A 583 13.20 1.68 11.54
CA TRP A 583 13.04 0.28 11.93
C TRP A 583 12.74 0.19 13.41
N HIS A 584 11.66 -0.48 13.76
CA HIS A 584 11.25 -0.64 15.15
C HIS A 584 10.60 -2.00 15.40
N ALA A 585 10.74 -2.47 16.64
CA ALA A 585 10.27 -3.78 17.08
C ALA A 585 9.87 -3.77 18.55
N VAL A 586 9.16 -4.81 18.99
CA VAL A 586 8.91 -5.13 20.39
C VAL A 586 9.20 -6.62 20.56
N GLU A 587 10.22 -6.96 21.33
CA GLU A 587 10.53 -8.35 21.63
C GLU A 587 9.50 -8.96 22.59
N SER A 588 9.33 -10.28 22.55
CA SER A 588 8.46 -10.99 23.50
C SER A 588 8.92 -10.77 24.94
N PHE A 589 7.99 -10.80 25.86
CA PHE A 589 8.23 -10.55 27.28
C PHE A 589 7.63 -11.64 28.15
N PRO A 590 8.23 -11.94 29.32
CA PRO A 590 7.77 -13.00 30.22
C PRO A 590 6.46 -12.61 30.92
N GLY A 591 5.87 -13.59 31.61
CA GLY A 591 4.67 -13.39 32.42
C GLY A 591 3.37 -13.70 31.72
N GLN A 592 2.27 -13.40 32.38
CA GLN A 592 0.89 -13.59 31.90
C GLN A 592 0.17 -12.26 31.68
N GLY A 593 0.89 -11.13 31.88
CA GLY A 593 0.32 -9.79 31.70
C GLY A 593 0.10 -9.45 30.22
N GLU A 594 -0.66 -8.39 29.98
CA GLU A 594 -0.87 -7.85 28.63
C GLU A 594 -0.24 -6.47 28.48
N ARG A 595 0.36 -6.21 27.35
CA ARG A 595 0.75 -4.88 26.89
C ARG A 595 -0.30 -4.38 25.89
N LEU A 596 -1.05 -3.35 26.29
CA LEU A 596 -2.08 -2.73 25.46
C LEU A 596 -1.62 -1.34 25.02
N SER A 597 -1.61 -1.08 23.74
CA SER A 597 -1.17 0.19 23.16
C SER A 597 -2.12 0.67 22.07
N ILE A 598 -2.11 1.98 21.83
CA ILE A 598 -2.66 2.58 20.61
C ILE A 598 -1.48 3.08 19.79
N ALA A 599 -1.46 2.74 18.52
CA ALA A 599 -0.52 3.27 17.54
C ALA A 599 -1.27 4.03 16.45
N PHE A 600 -0.63 5.03 15.91
CA PHE A 600 -1.16 5.80 14.78
C PHE A 600 -0.02 6.28 13.90
N ASP A 601 -0.36 6.51 12.63
CA ASP A 601 0.48 7.24 11.69
C ASP A 601 -0.11 8.60 11.40
N ALA A 602 0.75 9.61 11.30
CA ALA A 602 0.38 10.92 10.79
C ALA A 602 1.00 11.13 9.40
N ALA A 603 0.26 11.78 8.53
CA ALA A 603 0.70 12.23 7.22
C ALA A 603 0.60 13.76 7.14
N PRO A 604 1.52 14.46 6.44
CA PRO A 604 1.44 15.90 6.29
C PRO A 604 0.26 16.26 5.38
N ILE A 605 -0.44 17.34 5.70
CA ILE A 605 -1.37 17.98 4.77
C ILE A 605 -0.59 19.03 4.00
N ALA A 606 -0.52 18.89 2.67
CA ALA A 606 0.11 19.87 1.81
C ALA A 606 -0.61 21.21 2.00
N SER A 607 0.12 22.25 2.39
CA SER A 607 -0.40 23.61 2.33
C SER A 607 -0.72 23.89 0.87
N GLY A 608 -2.00 24.01 0.53
CA GLY A 608 -2.40 24.48 -0.77
C GLY A 608 -1.62 25.78 -1.02
N THR A 609 -0.81 25.78 -2.08
CA THR A 609 -0.24 27.04 -2.58
C THR A 609 -1.42 27.94 -2.89
N GLY A 610 -1.77 28.81 -1.94
CA GLY A 610 -2.66 29.91 -2.16
C GLY A 610 -2.04 30.74 -3.28
N GLY A 611 -2.58 30.58 -4.48
CA GLY A 611 -2.32 31.51 -5.56
C GLY A 611 -2.85 32.87 -5.13
N SER A 612 -1.94 33.79 -4.87
CA SER A 612 -2.21 35.22 -4.87
C SER A 612 -2.51 35.67 -6.27
#